data_4789be952f5dcc52e3ba4a825ce1d302
#
_entry.id   4789be952f5dcc52e3ba4a825ce1d302
#
_cell.length_a   1.000
_cell.length_b   1.000
_cell.length_c   1.000
_cell.angle_alpha   90.00
_cell.angle_beta   90.00
_cell.angle_gamma   90.00
#
_symmetry.space_group_name_H-M   'P 1'
#
loop_
_entity.id
_entity.type
_entity.pdbx_description
1 polymer ?
#
loop_
_entity_poly.entity_id
_entity_poly.type
_entity_poly.pdbx_seq_one_letter_code
_entity_poly.pdbx_strand_id
1 'polypeptide(L)'
;MVFNVRSGMMCQTIFRFWLFYTLMKKLSVLMMLAVVGMMLCDLLTPPRVVSDVAVTAVKAKAAPAIPRPEVSPFEQAVEIIKKYEGMHTPGHWPLVGYGHKVLPGEKFSRKRTLSEKEAEALLRKDLLKNCAVFREFGADSLLLGVLAYNIGSGATMRSSVVRKLREGDRNIRGNYIAHCRYRGKVHNQIKRRRIEEFENLFVEEEVAGTSHKRMPYRRNKSYLPGLAFYEQ
;
A
#
# COMPACT_ATOMS: atom_id res chain seq x y z
N MET A 1 61.09 -20.39 -22.80
CA MET A 1 61.14 -19.32 -21.78
C MET A 1 59.72 -18.91 -21.43
N VAL A 2 59.17 -19.51 -20.38
CA VAL A 2 57.75 -19.27 -19.95
C VAL A 2 57.84 -18.51 -18.63
N PHE A 3 57.58 -17.20 -18.63
CA PHE A 3 57.57 -16.38 -17.46
C PHE A 3 56.19 -16.30 -16.80
N ASN A 4 56.14 -16.57 -15.58
CA ASN A 4 55.14 -16.80 -14.57
C ASN A 4 54.31 -15.55 -14.26
N VAL A 5 52.99 -15.57 -14.61
CA VAL A 5 52.03 -14.46 -14.36
C VAL A 5 51.18 -14.72 -13.10
N ARG A 6 51.60 -15.58 -12.18
CA ARG A 6 50.78 -15.98 -11.01
C ARG A 6 50.97 -15.21 -9.71
N SER A 7 51.93 -14.29 -9.63
CA SER A 7 52.26 -13.58 -8.34
C SER A 7 51.49 -12.26 -8.11
N GLY A 8 50.85 -11.69 -9.13
CA GLY A 8 50.14 -10.39 -8.98
C GLY A 8 48.74 -10.48 -8.34
N MET A 9 48.05 -11.61 -8.54
CA MET A 9 46.65 -11.75 -8.08
C MET A 9 46.51 -12.07 -6.58
N MET A 10 47.50 -12.70 -5.98
CA MET A 10 47.48 -13.01 -4.52
C MET A 10 47.73 -11.80 -3.64
N CYS A 11 48.48 -10.80 -4.08
CA CYS A 11 48.76 -9.60 -3.32
C CYS A 11 47.53 -8.67 -3.22
N GLN A 12 46.73 -8.56 -4.27
CA GLN A 12 45.50 -7.71 -4.26
C GLN A 12 44.39 -8.25 -3.35
N THR A 13 44.21 -9.55 -3.26
CA THR A 13 43.22 -10.17 -2.35
C THR A 13 43.59 -10.00 -0.90
N ILE A 14 44.85 -10.15 -0.53
CA ILE A 14 45.32 -9.96 0.86
C ILE A 14 45.20 -8.48 1.28
N PHE A 15 45.49 -7.55 0.38
CA PHE A 15 45.38 -6.12 0.65
C PHE A 15 43.88 -5.70 0.84
N ARG A 16 42.97 -6.23 0.07
CA ARG A 16 41.53 -5.99 0.24
C ARG A 16 40.98 -6.57 1.55
N PHE A 17 41.44 -7.77 1.96
CA PHE A 17 41.10 -8.36 3.24
C PHE A 17 41.63 -7.57 4.42
N TRP A 18 42.86 -7.06 4.35
CA TRP A 18 43.47 -6.24 5.39
C TRP A 18 42.76 -4.89 5.52
N LEU A 19 42.39 -4.26 4.41
CA LEU A 19 41.66 -2.98 4.40
C LEU A 19 40.24 -3.18 5.01
N PHE A 20 39.55 -4.26 4.64
CA PHE A 20 38.22 -4.59 5.19
C PHE A 20 38.30 -4.86 6.70
N TYR A 21 39.28 -5.60 7.16
CA TYR A 21 39.50 -5.90 8.58
C TYR A 21 39.80 -4.66 9.41
N THR A 22 40.61 -3.73 8.92
CA THR A 22 40.91 -2.46 9.59
C THR A 22 39.70 -1.53 9.64
N LEU A 23 38.85 -1.52 8.58
CA LEU A 23 37.63 -0.75 8.55
C LEU A 23 36.60 -1.28 9.57
N MET A 24 36.44 -2.60 9.66
CA MET A 24 35.53 -3.24 10.61
C MET A 24 35.94 -3.01 12.06
N LYS A 25 37.26 -3.01 12.37
CA LYS A 25 37.75 -2.65 13.72
C LYS A 25 37.43 -1.20 14.07
N LYS A 26 37.62 -0.26 13.17
CA LYS A 26 37.29 1.17 13.42
C LYS A 26 35.77 1.36 13.65
N LEU A 27 34.92 0.67 12.89
CA LEU A 27 33.45 0.71 13.05
C LEU A 27 33.03 0.15 14.42
N SER A 28 33.64 -0.95 14.87
CA SER A 28 33.36 -1.58 16.16
C SER A 28 33.74 -0.66 17.33
N VAL A 29 34.87 0.03 17.26
CA VAL A 29 35.31 1.00 18.29
C VAL A 29 34.36 2.20 18.32
N LEU A 30 33.90 2.70 17.17
CA LEU A 30 32.93 3.81 17.09
C LEU A 30 31.58 3.44 17.72
N MET A 31 31.11 2.22 17.50
CA MET A 31 29.87 1.69 18.11
C MET A 31 30.03 1.56 19.64
N MET A 32 31.18 1.08 20.13
CA MET A 32 31.44 1.00 21.56
C MET A 32 31.46 2.39 22.22
N LEU A 33 32.08 3.38 21.60
CA LEU A 33 32.10 4.76 22.10
C LEU A 33 30.70 5.40 22.13
N ALA A 34 29.86 5.10 21.17
CA ALA A 34 28.48 5.57 21.16
C ALA A 34 27.62 4.96 22.29
N VAL A 35 27.79 3.67 22.58
CA VAL A 35 27.09 3.00 23.69
C VAL A 35 27.57 3.52 25.05
N VAL A 36 28.85 3.74 25.23
CA VAL A 36 29.41 4.33 26.46
C VAL A 36 28.95 5.78 26.65
N GLY A 37 28.85 6.55 25.55
CA GLY A 37 28.31 7.92 25.59
C GLY A 37 26.84 7.98 26.00
N MET A 38 26.02 7.03 25.55
CA MET A 38 24.62 6.90 25.98
C MET A 38 24.50 6.53 27.46
N MET A 39 25.31 5.60 27.96
CA MET A 39 25.29 5.24 29.39
C MET A 39 25.76 6.37 30.31
N LEU A 40 26.72 7.21 29.89
CA LEU A 40 27.15 8.37 30.67
C LEU A 40 26.13 9.52 30.71
N CYS A 41 25.25 9.62 29.71
CA CYS A 41 24.19 10.63 29.70
C CYS A 41 23.11 10.36 30.76
N ASP A 42 22.84 9.10 31.10
CA ASP A 42 21.88 8.73 32.15
C ASP A 42 22.40 8.97 33.57
N LEU A 43 23.73 9.02 33.74
CA LEU A 43 24.36 9.29 35.05
C LEU A 43 24.47 10.80 35.40
N LEU A 44 24.29 11.69 34.43
CA LEU A 44 24.42 13.15 34.59
C LEU A 44 23.09 13.88 34.68
N THR A 45 21.96 13.17 34.66
CA THR A 45 20.65 13.79 34.89
C THR A 45 20.38 13.89 36.40
N PRO A 46 20.21 15.13 36.97
CA PRO A 46 19.88 15.28 38.38
C PRO A 46 18.48 14.67 38.65
N PRO A 47 18.26 14.08 39.85
CA PRO A 47 16.98 13.53 40.20
C PRO A 47 15.91 14.62 40.15
N ARG A 48 14.84 14.39 39.39
CA ARG A 48 13.65 15.25 39.40
C ARG A 48 13.03 15.19 40.78
N VAL A 49 13.12 16.28 41.50
CA VAL A 49 12.39 16.52 42.74
C VAL A 49 10.90 16.55 42.35
N VAL A 50 10.18 15.49 42.68
CA VAL A 50 8.73 15.45 42.60
C VAL A 50 8.24 16.20 43.83
N SER A 51 7.88 17.47 43.66
CA SER A 51 7.10 18.20 44.69
C SER A 51 5.67 17.68 44.66
N ASP A 52 5.29 16.94 45.69
CA ASP A 52 3.90 16.55 45.96
C ASP A 52 3.07 17.81 46.24
N VAL A 53 2.55 18.40 45.18
CA VAL A 53 1.43 19.33 45.28
C VAL A 53 0.17 18.51 44.98
N ALA A 54 -0.61 18.22 46.00
CA ALA A 54 -1.94 17.66 45.90
C ALA A 54 -2.80 18.59 45.03
N VAL A 55 -2.82 18.35 43.73
CA VAL A 55 -3.80 18.98 42.85
C VAL A 55 -5.02 18.10 42.85
N THR A 56 -6.07 18.56 43.56
CA THR A 56 -7.44 18.09 43.43
C THR A 56 -7.77 18.00 41.95
N ALA A 57 -7.88 16.76 41.43
CA ALA A 57 -8.24 16.48 40.07
C ALA A 57 -9.67 16.97 39.79
N VAL A 58 -9.79 18.20 39.33
CA VAL A 58 -10.97 18.64 38.60
C VAL A 58 -10.96 17.82 37.30
N LYS A 59 -11.86 16.81 37.26
CA LYS A 59 -12.14 15.99 36.10
C LYS A 59 -12.57 16.92 34.96
N ALA A 60 -11.61 17.43 34.21
CA ALA A 60 -11.88 18.17 33.00
C ALA A 60 -12.63 17.20 32.07
N LYS A 61 -13.94 17.46 31.94
CA LYS A 61 -14.79 16.80 30.94
C LYS A 61 -14.15 17.04 29.59
N ALA A 62 -13.55 15.98 29.06
CA ALA A 62 -12.94 16.04 27.72
C ALA A 62 -13.98 16.64 26.78
N ALA A 63 -13.65 17.75 26.15
CA ALA A 63 -14.46 18.33 25.11
C ALA A 63 -14.71 17.23 24.07
N PRO A 64 -15.92 17.08 23.52
CA PRO A 64 -16.19 16.09 22.52
C PRO A 64 -15.19 16.31 21.37
N ALA A 65 -14.35 15.31 21.09
CA ALA A 65 -13.45 15.34 19.97
C ALA A 65 -14.31 15.58 18.73
N ILE A 66 -14.05 16.69 18.00
CA ILE A 66 -14.71 16.95 16.72
C ILE A 66 -14.44 15.70 15.88
N PRO A 67 -15.48 14.95 15.46
CA PRO A 67 -15.25 13.77 14.65
C PRO A 67 -14.51 14.21 13.39
N ARG A 68 -13.30 13.71 13.15
CA ARG A 68 -12.65 13.88 11.87
C ARG A 68 -13.62 13.35 10.81
N PRO A 69 -13.88 14.08 9.73
CA PRO A 69 -14.74 13.57 8.67
C PRO A 69 -14.19 12.21 8.26
N GLU A 70 -15.00 11.18 8.44
CA GLU A 70 -14.64 9.81 8.10
C GLU A 70 -14.49 9.75 6.58
N VAL A 71 -13.25 9.59 6.10
CA VAL A 71 -12.95 9.55 4.66
C VAL A 71 -13.63 8.29 4.12
N SER A 72 -14.49 8.44 3.11
CA SER A 72 -15.21 7.30 2.56
C SER A 72 -14.23 6.24 1.99
N PRO A 73 -14.56 4.95 2.01
CA PRO A 73 -13.71 3.91 1.43
C PRO A 73 -13.35 4.17 -0.03
N PHE A 74 -14.25 4.79 -0.79
CA PHE A 74 -13.98 5.17 -2.18
C PHE A 74 -12.91 6.26 -2.29
N GLU A 75 -12.94 7.26 -1.44
CA GLU A 75 -11.90 8.29 -1.38
C GLU A 75 -10.55 7.70 -0.97
N GLN A 76 -10.54 6.79 -0.01
CA GLN A 76 -9.32 6.05 0.37
C GLN A 76 -8.75 5.28 -0.81
N ALA A 77 -9.60 4.61 -1.59
CA ALA A 77 -9.18 3.89 -2.80
C ALA A 77 -8.57 4.83 -3.85
N VAL A 78 -9.19 6.00 -4.08
CA VAL A 78 -8.66 7.03 -5.00
C VAL A 78 -7.27 7.48 -4.57
N GLU A 79 -7.08 7.80 -3.29
CA GLU A 79 -5.78 8.26 -2.78
C GLU A 79 -4.70 7.15 -2.84
N ILE A 80 -5.06 5.90 -2.54
CA ILE A 80 -4.14 4.77 -2.69
C ILE A 80 -3.70 4.63 -4.16
N ILE A 81 -4.63 4.70 -5.11
CA ILE A 81 -4.27 4.60 -6.54
C ILE A 81 -3.37 5.76 -6.95
N LYS A 82 -3.71 7.01 -6.60
CA LYS A 82 -2.88 8.20 -6.90
C LYS A 82 -1.46 8.03 -6.37
N LYS A 83 -1.32 7.55 -5.13
CA LYS A 83 -0.02 7.31 -4.47
C LYS A 83 0.86 6.33 -5.22
N TYR A 84 0.30 5.24 -5.75
CA TYR A 84 1.08 4.17 -6.37
C TYR A 84 1.26 4.30 -7.87
N GLU A 85 0.30 4.87 -8.60
CA GLU A 85 0.42 5.09 -10.05
C GLU A 85 1.22 6.36 -10.37
N GLY A 86 1.03 7.42 -9.59
CA GLY A 86 1.59 8.74 -9.90
C GLY A 86 1.02 9.35 -11.19
N MET A 87 1.40 10.60 -11.45
CA MET A 87 0.95 11.33 -12.64
C MET A 87 1.77 10.94 -13.87
N HIS A 88 1.10 10.51 -14.93
CA HIS A 88 1.74 10.16 -16.19
C HIS A 88 2.02 11.42 -17.03
N THR A 89 3.23 11.47 -17.60
CA THR A 89 3.69 12.52 -18.52
C THR A 89 3.52 12.08 -19.98
N PRO A 90 3.68 12.99 -20.96
CA PRO A 90 3.60 12.66 -22.39
C PRO A 90 4.52 11.49 -22.83
N GLY A 91 5.61 11.24 -22.09
CA GLY A 91 6.52 10.11 -22.35
C GLY A 91 5.92 8.74 -22.07
N HIS A 92 4.85 8.68 -21.30
CA HIS A 92 4.16 7.43 -20.95
C HIS A 92 3.00 7.07 -21.92
N TRP A 93 2.87 7.84 -23.02
CA TRP A 93 1.81 7.55 -24.00
C TRP A 93 1.79 6.06 -24.41
N PRO A 94 0.60 5.41 -24.46
CA PRO A 94 -0.77 5.95 -24.41
C PRO A 94 -1.39 6.02 -23.01
N LEU A 95 -0.60 6.05 -21.93
CA LEU A 95 -1.10 6.24 -20.57
C LEU A 95 -1.18 7.74 -20.24
N VAL A 96 -2.31 8.17 -19.65
CA VAL A 96 -2.55 9.55 -19.23
C VAL A 96 -3.08 9.60 -17.80
N GLY A 97 -2.95 10.74 -17.13
CA GLY A 97 -3.41 10.91 -15.76
C GLY A 97 -2.78 9.90 -14.79
N TYR A 98 -3.57 9.21 -14.03
CA TYR A 98 -3.15 8.17 -13.09
C TYR A 98 -3.23 6.75 -13.69
N GLY A 99 -2.79 6.58 -14.95
CA GLY A 99 -2.69 5.26 -15.58
C GLY A 99 -3.85 4.90 -16.52
N HIS A 100 -4.72 5.85 -16.86
CA HIS A 100 -5.74 5.63 -17.88
C HIS A 100 -5.10 5.34 -19.24
N LYS A 101 -5.43 4.18 -19.84
CA LYS A 101 -4.99 3.84 -21.18
C LYS A 101 -5.98 4.41 -22.20
N VAL A 102 -5.49 5.36 -23.00
CA VAL A 102 -6.30 5.99 -24.04
C VAL A 102 -6.83 4.97 -25.04
N LEU A 103 -8.13 4.98 -25.24
CA LEU A 103 -8.84 4.07 -26.15
C LEU A 103 -9.09 4.76 -27.51
N PRO A 104 -9.29 3.96 -28.59
CA PRO A 104 -9.69 4.50 -29.89
C PRO A 104 -10.95 5.36 -29.77
N GLY A 105 -10.94 6.56 -30.33
CA GLY A 105 -12.05 7.53 -30.28
C GLY A 105 -12.02 8.49 -29.11
N GLU A 106 -11.15 8.32 -28.11
CA GLU A 106 -10.98 9.27 -27.03
C GLU A 106 -10.12 10.48 -27.47
N LYS A 107 -10.53 11.68 -27.05
CA LYS A 107 -9.91 12.95 -27.46
C LYS A 107 -8.79 13.39 -26.49
N PHE A 108 -7.76 12.55 -26.33
CA PHE A 108 -6.56 12.92 -25.58
C PHE A 108 -5.42 13.31 -26.53
N SER A 109 -4.63 14.29 -26.13
CA SER A 109 -3.45 14.72 -26.90
C SER A 109 -2.19 14.12 -26.29
N ARG A 110 -1.35 13.49 -27.14
CA ARG A 110 -0.04 12.96 -26.72
C ARG A 110 0.90 14.05 -26.15
N LYS A 111 0.69 15.32 -26.56
CA LYS A 111 1.55 16.45 -26.16
C LYS A 111 1.11 17.12 -24.87
N ARG A 112 -0.08 16.81 -24.34
CA ARG A 112 -0.65 17.49 -23.17
C ARG A 112 -0.63 16.58 -21.96
N THR A 113 -0.08 17.05 -20.84
CA THR A 113 -0.29 16.47 -19.52
C THR A 113 -1.63 16.96 -18.97
N LEU A 114 -2.43 16.06 -18.40
CA LEU A 114 -3.66 16.42 -17.71
C LEU A 114 -3.33 17.19 -16.44
N SER A 115 -4.20 18.14 -16.07
CA SER A 115 -4.17 18.72 -14.72
C SER A 115 -4.53 17.65 -13.69
N GLU A 116 -4.15 17.86 -12.44
CA GLU A 116 -4.48 16.92 -11.35
C GLU A 116 -5.98 16.67 -11.24
N LYS A 117 -6.78 17.74 -11.34
CA LYS A 117 -8.25 17.65 -11.30
C LYS A 117 -8.83 16.83 -12.45
N GLU A 118 -8.33 16.98 -13.67
CA GLU A 118 -8.76 16.20 -14.84
C GLU A 118 -8.36 14.72 -14.70
N ALA A 119 -7.11 14.49 -14.24
CA ALA A 119 -6.59 13.14 -14.04
C ALA A 119 -7.35 12.41 -12.93
N GLU A 120 -7.69 13.10 -11.84
CA GLU A 120 -8.48 12.52 -10.75
C GLU A 120 -9.92 12.22 -11.19
N ALA A 121 -10.57 13.12 -11.93
CA ALA A 121 -11.89 12.86 -12.47
C ALA A 121 -11.91 11.62 -13.39
N LEU A 122 -10.86 11.46 -14.20
CA LEU A 122 -10.69 10.30 -15.07
C LEU A 122 -10.46 9.01 -14.27
N LEU A 123 -9.60 9.07 -13.25
CA LEU A 123 -9.36 7.96 -12.33
C LEU A 123 -10.67 7.50 -11.66
N ARG A 124 -11.45 8.42 -11.11
CA ARG A 124 -12.74 8.14 -10.47
C ARG A 124 -13.70 7.43 -11.43
N LYS A 125 -13.81 7.93 -12.65
CA LYS A 125 -14.63 7.34 -13.71
C LYS A 125 -14.18 5.90 -14.02
N ASP A 126 -12.88 5.66 -14.16
CA ASP A 126 -12.35 4.33 -14.46
C ASP A 126 -12.49 3.36 -13.28
N LEU A 127 -12.29 3.84 -12.06
CA LEU A 127 -12.50 3.05 -10.85
C LEU A 127 -13.97 2.63 -10.73
N LEU A 128 -14.92 3.55 -10.94
CA LEU A 128 -16.35 3.24 -10.93
C LEU A 128 -16.72 2.19 -11.99
N LYS A 129 -16.17 2.30 -13.21
CA LYS A 129 -16.36 1.27 -14.25
C LYS A 129 -15.86 -0.10 -13.81
N ASN A 130 -14.67 -0.14 -13.17
CA ASN A 130 -14.13 -1.39 -12.65
C ASN A 130 -14.99 -1.96 -11.52
N CYS A 131 -15.44 -1.13 -10.56
CA CYS A 131 -16.35 -1.55 -9.49
C CYS A 131 -17.67 -2.12 -10.06
N ALA A 132 -18.21 -1.50 -11.11
CA ALA A 132 -19.45 -1.95 -11.75
C ALA A 132 -19.33 -3.37 -12.33
N VAL A 133 -18.14 -3.79 -12.78
CA VAL A 133 -17.90 -5.19 -13.25
C VAL A 133 -18.10 -6.19 -12.10
N PHE A 134 -17.76 -5.79 -10.87
CA PHE A 134 -17.80 -6.63 -9.68
C PHE A 134 -18.99 -6.33 -8.76
N ARG A 135 -20.03 -5.64 -9.26
CA ARG A 135 -21.22 -5.24 -8.47
C ARG A 135 -21.88 -6.42 -7.74
N GLU A 136 -21.78 -7.62 -8.31
CA GLU A 136 -22.32 -8.83 -7.69
C GLU A 136 -21.71 -9.17 -6.33
N PHE A 137 -20.51 -8.67 -6.04
CA PHE A 137 -19.78 -8.90 -4.79
C PHE A 137 -20.11 -7.88 -3.68
N GLY A 138 -21.09 -7.00 -3.88
CA GLY A 138 -21.52 -6.04 -2.85
C GLY A 138 -20.40 -5.16 -2.32
N ALA A 139 -20.14 -5.21 -1.02
CA ALA A 139 -19.11 -4.42 -0.35
C ALA A 139 -17.69 -4.69 -0.88
N ASP A 140 -17.42 -5.92 -1.37
CA ASP A 140 -16.11 -6.27 -1.93
C ASP A 140 -15.89 -5.72 -3.35
N SER A 141 -16.93 -5.14 -3.98
CA SER A 141 -16.81 -4.58 -5.34
C SER A 141 -15.76 -3.51 -5.47
N LEU A 142 -15.54 -2.69 -4.42
CA LEU A 142 -14.52 -1.66 -4.39
C LEU A 142 -13.11 -2.27 -4.33
N LEU A 143 -12.88 -3.23 -3.43
CA LEU A 143 -11.60 -3.94 -3.32
C LEU A 143 -11.22 -4.63 -4.65
N LEU A 144 -12.20 -5.30 -5.28
CA LEU A 144 -12.01 -5.95 -6.58
C LEU A 144 -11.82 -4.94 -7.71
N GLY A 145 -12.51 -3.79 -7.67
CA GLY A 145 -12.37 -2.69 -8.62
C GLY A 145 -10.96 -2.08 -8.58
N VAL A 146 -10.38 -1.90 -7.39
CA VAL A 146 -9.01 -1.42 -7.20
C VAL A 146 -7.98 -2.43 -7.72
N LEU A 147 -8.19 -3.72 -7.44
CA LEU A 147 -7.34 -4.77 -8.01
C LEU A 147 -7.41 -4.76 -9.55
N ALA A 148 -8.62 -4.64 -10.10
CA ALA A 148 -8.86 -4.59 -11.55
C ALA A 148 -8.25 -3.35 -12.21
N TYR A 149 -8.17 -2.23 -11.51
CA TYR A 149 -7.49 -1.02 -12.00
C TYR A 149 -6.04 -1.31 -12.36
N ASN A 150 -5.37 -2.15 -11.59
CA ASN A 150 -3.96 -2.49 -11.80
C ASN A 150 -3.73 -3.69 -12.72
N ILE A 151 -4.47 -4.79 -12.56
CA ILE A 151 -4.24 -6.04 -13.31
C ILE A 151 -5.28 -6.30 -14.41
N GLY A 152 -6.30 -5.45 -14.52
CA GLY A 152 -7.41 -5.58 -15.46
C GLY A 152 -8.56 -6.45 -14.94
N SER A 153 -9.80 -6.08 -15.32
CA SER A 153 -11.03 -6.77 -14.88
C SER A 153 -11.04 -8.24 -15.23
N GLY A 154 -10.57 -8.60 -16.43
CA GLY A 154 -10.54 -10.00 -16.88
C GLY A 154 -9.58 -10.88 -16.06
N ALA A 155 -8.42 -10.36 -15.66
CA ALA A 155 -7.48 -11.09 -14.79
C ALA A 155 -8.04 -11.21 -13.37
N THR A 156 -8.62 -10.14 -12.84
CA THR A 156 -9.28 -10.13 -11.52
C THR A 156 -10.43 -11.13 -11.47
N MET A 157 -11.29 -11.17 -12.51
CA MET A 157 -12.43 -12.10 -12.58
C MET A 157 -12.01 -13.57 -12.54
N ARG A 158 -10.86 -13.91 -13.11
CA ARG A 158 -10.29 -15.28 -13.12
C ARG A 158 -9.43 -15.59 -11.89
N SER A 159 -9.27 -14.64 -10.97
CA SER A 159 -8.40 -14.80 -9.82
C SER A 159 -8.97 -15.76 -8.78
N SER A 160 -8.07 -16.30 -7.94
CA SER A 160 -8.47 -17.08 -6.76
C SER A 160 -9.23 -16.25 -5.73
N VAL A 161 -9.06 -14.92 -5.73
CA VAL A 161 -9.81 -13.99 -4.88
C VAL A 161 -11.30 -14.07 -5.22
N VAL A 162 -11.64 -13.86 -6.50
CA VAL A 162 -13.04 -13.90 -6.95
C VAL A 162 -13.64 -15.29 -6.77
N ARG A 163 -12.89 -16.35 -7.05
CA ARG A 163 -13.35 -17.72 -6.83
C ARG A 163 -13.75 -17.95 -5.38
N LYS A 164 -12.88 -17.60 -4.43
CA LYS A 164 -13.15 -17.77 -2.99
C LYS A 164 -14.37 -16.96 -2.54
N LEU A 165 -14.48 -15.72 -2.95
CA LEU A 165 -15.63 -14.87 -2.62
C LEU A 165 -16.94 -15.47 -3.15
N ARG A 166 -16.97 -16.09 -4.34
CA ARG A 166 -18.13 -16.82 -4.86
C ARG A 166 -18.49 -18.04 -4.04
N GLU A 167 -17.49 -18.69 -3.46
CA GLU A 167 -17.64 -19.83 -2.55
C GLU A 167 -18.04 -19.40 -1.13
N GLY A 168 -18.12 -18.09 -0.84
CA GLY A 168 -18.39 -17.53 0.48
C GLY A 168 -17.18 -17.57 1.42
N ASP A 169 -15.99 -17.88 0.89
CA ASP A 169 -14.75 -17.89 1.68
C ASP A 169 -14.15 -16.49 1.76
N ARG A 170 -14.22 -15.89 2.96
CA ARG A 170 -13.70 -14.54 3.27
C ARG A 170 -12.18 -14.55 3.55
N ASN A 171 -11.53 -15.70 3.70
CA ASN A 171 -10.08 -15.78 3.90
C ASN A 171 -9.33 -15.57 2.57
N ILE A 172 -9.39 -14.35 2.05
CA ILE A 172 -8.83 -13.97 0.75
C ILE A 172 -7.55 -13.14 0.84
N ARG A 173 -7.12 -12.72 2.04
CA ARG A 173 -5.96 -11.84 2.23
C ARG A 173 -4.70 -12.35 1.51
N GLY A 174 -4.36 -13.61 1.71
CA GLY A 174 -3.18 -14.22 1.07
C GLY A 174 -3.30 -14.24 -0.46
N ASN A 175 -4.48 -14.56 -0.98
CA ASN A 175 -4.76 -14.57 -2.41
C ASN A 175 -4.67 -13.18 -3.03
N TYR A 176 -5.17 -12.14 -2.34
CA TYR A 176 -5.10 -10.75 -2.78
C TYR A 176 -3.66 -10.25 -2.84
N ILE A 177 -2.89 -10.47 -1.76
CA ILE A 177 -1.48 -10.06 -1.68
C ILE A 177 -0.60 -10.81 -2.70
N ALA A 178 -0.97 -12.04 -3.09
CA ALA A 178 -0.24 -12.81 -4.10
C ALA A 178 -0.20 -12.12 -5.49
N HIS A 179 -1.12 -11.16 -5.76
CA HIS A 179 -1.07 -10.28 -6.96
C HIS A 179 0.03 -9.22 -6.88
N CYS A 180 1.21 -9.59 -6.40
CA CYS A 180 2.38 -8.74 -6.24
C CYS A 180 3.57 -9.16 -7.12
N ARG A 181 3.34 -9.98 -8.13
CA ARG A 181 4.42 -10.47 -9.01
C ARG A 181 4.55 -9.63 -10.27
N TYR A 182 5.80 -9.33 -10.62
CA TYR A 182 6.16 -8.73 -11.90
C TYR A 182 7.22 -9.61 -12.57
N ARG A 183 6.98 -10.03 -13.81
CA ARG A 183 7.84 -10.98 -14.55
C ARG A 183 8.16 -12.24 -13.73
N GLY A 184 7.17 -12.81 -13.04
CA GLY A 184 7.30 -14.02 -12.23
C GLY A 184 7.94 -13.85 -10.85
N LYS A 185 8.55 -12.70 -10.53
CA LYS A 185 9.21 -12.42 -9.26
C LYS A 185 8.33 -11.52 -8.38
N VAL A 186 8.40 -11.71 -7.06
CA VAL A 186 7.73 -10.82 -6.09
C VAL A 186 8.33 -9.43 -6.17
N HIS A 187 7.48 -8.42 -6.33
CA HIS A 187 7.87 -7.01 -6.34
C HIS A 187 7.43 -6.34 -5.04
N ASN A 188 8.37 -5.90 -4.22
CA ASN A 188 8.09 -5.41 -2.87
C ASN A 188 7.17 -4.18 -2.83
N GLN A 189 7.29 -3.26 -3.79
CA GLN A 189 6.42 -2.08 -3.86
C GLN A 189 4.96 -2.49 -4.18
N ILE A 190 4.77 -3.41 -5.14
CA ILE A 190 3.44 -3.93 -5.46
C ILE A 190 2.87 -4.70 -4.25
N LYS A 191 3.70 -5.47 -3.54
CA LYS A 191 3.28 -6.16 -2.32
C LYS A 191 2.79 -5.20 -1.24
N ARG A 192 3.52 -4.09 -1.00
CA ARG A 192 3.10 -3.04 -0.05
C ARG A 192 1.76 -2.43 -0.47
N ARG A 193 1.60 -2.13 -1.76
CA ARG A 193 0.33 -1.64 -2.33
C ARG A 193 -0.81 -2.62 -2.05
N ARG A 194 -0.65 -3.92 -2.32
CA ARG A 194 -1.68 -4.94 -2.06
C ARG A 194 -2.06 -5.04 -0.59
N ILE A 195 -1.09 -4.91 0.31
CA ILE A 195 -1.34 -4.90 1.76
C ILE A 195 -2.16 -3.66 2.13
N GLU A 196 -1.75 -2.47 1.71
CA GLU A 196 -2.43 -1.22 2.01
C GLU A 196 -3.87 -1.18 1.44
N GLU A 197 -4.05 -1.63 0.20
CA GLU A 197 -5.39 -1.75 -0.40
C GLU A 197 -6.29 -2.69 0.41
N PHE A 198 -5.77 -3.86 0.79
CA PHE A 198 -6.55 -4.84 1.54
C PHE A 198 -6.93 -4.34 2.93
N GLU A 199 -5.98 -3.77 3.66
CA GLU A 199 -6.20 -3.30 5.04
C GLU A 199 -7.16 -2.09 5.13
N ASN A 200 -7.24 -1.27 4.08
CA ASN A 200 -8.12 -0.11 4.08
C ASN A 200 -9.49 -0.36 3.41
N LEU A 201 -9.59 -1.35 2.52
CA LEU A 201 -10.78 -1.50 1.68
C LEU A 201 -11.54 -2.82 1.88
N PHE A 202 -10.94 -3.80 2.56
CA PHE A 202 -11.62 -5.05 2.85
C PHE A 202 -12.61 -4.85 4.00
N VAL A 203 -13.86 -5.17 3.78
CA VAL A 203 -14.90 -5.08 4.78
C VAL A 203 -15.04 -6.43 5.46
N GLU A 204 -14.64 -6.52 6.74
CA GLU A 204 -15.00 -7.67 7.56
C GLU A 204 -16.50 -7.58 7.86
N GLU A 205 -17.29 -8.51 7.33
CA GLU A 205 -18.67 -8.66 7.78
C GLU A 205 -18.61 -9.15 9.22
N GLU A 206 -19.07 -8.34 10.18
CA GLU A 206 -19.36 -8.81 11.54
C GLU A 206 -20.44 -9.89 11.41
N VAL A 207 -20.00 -11.14 11.46
CA VAL A 207 -20.92 -12.28 11.61
C VAL A 207 -21.48 -12.19 13.03
N ALA A 208 -22.59 -11.48 13.18
CA ALA A 208 -23.39 -11.54 14.39
C ALA A 208 -23.72 -13.02 14.64
N GLY A 209 -23.02 -13.60 15.61
CA GLY A 209 -23.08 -14.93 16.17
C GLY A 209 -24.03 -15.91 15.43
N THR A 210 -23.47 -16.83 14.67
CA THR A 210 -23.95 -18.21 14.69
C THR A 210 -23.19 -19.08 13.66
N SER A 211 -22.67 -20.22 14.12
CA SER A 211 -22.62 -21.51 13.45
C SER A 211 -22.38 -21.54 11.94
N HIS A 212 -21.28 -22.12 11.55
CA HIS A 212 -20.86 -22.54 10.20
C HIS A 212 -21.98 -23.18 9.36
N LYS A 213 -22.90 -22.40 8.87
CA LYS A 213 -23.81 -22.81 7.82
C LYS A 213 -23.48 -21.97 6.57
N ARG A 214 -22.89 -22.63 5.56
CA ARG A 214 -22.65 -22.05 4.24
C ARG A 214 -23.91 -21.35 3.76
N MET A 215 -23.95 -20.02 3.83
CA MET A 215 -24.98 -19.25 3.15
C MET A 215 -24.50 -18.96 1.71
N PRO A 216 -25.28 -19.32 0.70
CA PRO A 216 -25.00 -18.92 -0.66
C PRO A 216 -25.05 -17.39 -0.73
N TYR A 217 -24.06 -16.80 -1.40
CA TYR A 217 -23.92 -15.37 -1.66
C TYR A 217 -25.29 -14.75 -2.05
N ARG A 218 -25.85 -13.94 -1.17
CA ARG A 218 -27.12 -13.25 -1.41
C ARG A 218 -26.83 -11.95 -2.15
N ARG A 219 -27.30 -11.85 -3.39
CA ARG A 219 -27.24 -10.64 -4.24
C ARG A 219 -27.91 -9.46 -3.52
N ASN A 220 -27.14 -8.66 -2.78
CA ASN A 220 -27.67 -7.47 -2.12
C ASN A 220 -27.53 -6.26 -3.05
N LYS A 221 -28.67 -5.68 -3.47
CA LYS A 221 -28.76 -4.61 -4.48
C LYS A 221 -28.40 -3.20 -3.96
N SER A 222 -28.04 -3.03 -2.68
CA SER A 222 -28.08 -1.72 -2.02
C SER A 222 -26.76 -1.15 -1.49
N TYR A 223 -25.60 -1.72 -1.83
CA TYR A 223 -24.31 -1.27 -1.26
C TYR A 223 -23.36 -0.62 -2.27
N LEU A 224 -23.80 0.47 -2.88
CA LEU A 224 -22.89 1.45 -3.50
C LEU A 224 -23.46 2.86 -3.25
N PRO A 225 -23.16 3.49 -2.08
CA PRO A 225 -23.66 4.84 -1.78
C PRO A 225 -23.09 5.94 -2.67
N GLY A 226 -22.25 5.64 -3.66
CA GLY A 226 -21.68 6.61 -4.59
C GLY A 226 -22.19 6.54 -6.04
N LEU A 227 -22.97 5.54 -6.43
CA LEU A 227 -23.44 5.42 -7.83
C LEU A 227 -24.72 6.21 -8.13
N ALA A 228 -25.47 6.65 -7.11
CA ALA A 228 -26.73 7.36 -7.30
C ALA A 228 -26.59 8.80 -7.86
N PHE A 229 -25.37 9.35 -7.92
CA PHE A 229 -25.12 10.74 -8.36
C PHE A 229 -24.59 10.88 -9.79
N TYR A 230 -24.46 9.80 -10.56
CA TYR A 230 -23.85 9.85 -11.90
C TYR A 230 -24.77 9.35 -13.03
N GLU A 231 -26.07 9.20 -12.78
CA GLU A 231 -27.10 8.90 -13.82
C GLU A 231 -27.85 10.16 -14.31
N GLN A 232 -27.17 11.32 -14.33
CA GLN A 232 -27.70 12.52 -15.00
C GLN A 232 -26.73 13.01 -16.06
#